data_3d2e77c80a4c6ed277c8ea227ef352ee
#
_entry.id   3d2e77c80a4c6ed277c8ea227ef352ee
#
_cell.length_a   1.000
_cell.length_b   1.000
_cell.length_c   1.000
_cell.angle_alpha   90.00
_cell.angle_beta   90.00
_cell.angle_gamma   90.00
#
_symmetry.space_group_name_H-M   'P 1'
#
loop_
_entity.id
_entity.type
_entity.pdbx_description
1 polymer ?
#
loop_
_entity_poly.entity_id
_entity_poly.type
_entity_poly.pdbx_seq_one_letter_code
_entity_poly.pdbx_strand_id
1 'polypeptide(L)'
;FQEKYPRIEFELLPSNFNNEISDWVLHGQADCGFISLPTPAEKYLDYWLLQRDQWKVIVPCDHPYADRDPFPVSALAEEPFIQLEEGDDYEIMAAFDEMGIRPNVKYIAREDRTILAMVSEGLGISLLPELMVRHSPTPIKVCHAPLHFYRTIGIGVKDKKALSNSTRLFVDYVRTWVAENGNT
;
A
#
# COMPACT_ATOMS: atom_id res chain seq x y z
N PHE A 1 -6.98 -17.01 -10.06
CA PHE A 1 -6.87 -16.84 -11.53
C PHE A 1 -6.36 -18.11 -12.20
N GLN A 2 -5.27 -18.69 -11.71
CA GLN A 2 -4.61 -19.85 -12.31
C GLN A 2 -5.51 -21.11 -12.35
N GLU A 3 -6.35 -21.31 -11.34
CA GLU A 3 -7.36 -22.40 -11.33
C GLU A 3 -8.36 -22.26 -12.50
N LYS A 4 -8.74 -21.02 -12.84
CA LYS A 4 -9.69 -20.73 -13.92
C LYS A 4 -9.02 -20.76 -15.30
N TYR A 5 -7.73 -20.37 -15.36
CA TYR A 5 -6.98 -20.25 -16.61
C TYR A 5 -5.62 -20.96 -16.53
N PRO A 6 -5.60 -22.30 -16.38
CA PRO A 6 -4.37 -23.07 -16.11
C PRO A 6 -3.33 -23.08 -17.22
N ARG A 7 -3.70 -22.62 -18.44
CA ARG A 7 -2.79 -22.54 -19.59
C ARG A 7 -2.14 -21.18 -19.75
N ILE A 8 -2.46 -20.20 -18.88
CA ILE A 8 -1.82 -18.89 -18.90
C ILE A 8 -0.62 -18.97 -17.94
N GLU A 9 0.57 -18.76 -18.49
CA GLU A 9 1.77 -18.58 -17.67
C GLU A 9 1.70 -17.24 -16.95
N PHE A 10 2.13 -17.23 -15.70
CA PHE A 10 2.00 -16.09 -14.82
C PHE A 10 3.29 -15.90 -14.01
N GLU A 11 3.94 -14.77 -14.17
CA GLU A 11 5.10 -14.37 -13.42
C GLU A 11 4.77 -13.17 -12.54
N LEU A 12 5.21 -13.19 -11.29
CA LEU A 12 5.08 -12.07 -10.34
C LEU A 12 6.43 -11.39 -10.18
N LEU A 13 6.46 -10.10 -10.48
CA LEU A 13 7.61 -9.22 -10.24
C LEU A 13 7.31 -8.36 -9.02
N PRO A 14 7.89 -8.67 -7.84
CA PRO A 14 7.65 -7.89 -6.64
C PRO A 14 8.47 -6.60 -6.63
N SER A 15 7.83 -5.49 -6.27
CA SER A 15 8.50 -4.24 -5.90
C SER A 15 7.68 -3.50 -4.86
N ASN A 16 8.37 -2.77 -3.98
CA ASN A 16 7.76 -1.84 -3.04
C ASN A 16 7.73 -0.40 -3.59
N PHE A 17 8.27 -0.18 -4.78
CA PHE A 17 8.36 1.15 -5.39
C PHE A 17 7.39 1.29 -6.56
N ASN A 18 6.46 2.22 -6.41
CA ASN A 18 5.42 2.48 -7.40
C ASN A 18 5.97 2.94 -8.76
N ASN A 19 7.02 3.76 -8.74
CA ASN A 19 7.73 4.22 -9.93
C ASN A 19 8.38 3.05 -10.70
N GLU A 20 8.99 2.09 -10.00
CA GLU A 20 9.61 0.91 -10.61
C GLU A 20 8.54 0.04 -11.30
N ILE A 21 7.40 -0.21 -10.65
CA ILE A 21 6.28 -0.95 -11.24
C ILE A 21 5.77 -0.24 -12.50
N SER A 22 5.59 1.07 -12.42
CA SER A 22 5.15 1.89 -13.54
C SER A 22 6.12 1.84 -14.71
N ASP A 23 7.42 1.88 -14.45
CA ASP A 23 8.47 1.79 -15.44
C ASP A 23 8.49 0.41 -16.12
N TRP A 24 8.32 -0.67 -15.38
CA TRP A 24 8.22 -2.02 -15.95
C TRP A 24 7.05 -2.14 -16.93
N VAL A 25 5.90 -1.57 -16.59
CA VAL A 25 4.73 -1.57 -17.49
C VAL A 25 4.97 -0.69 -18.71
N LEU A 26 5.52 0.50 -18.55
CA LEU A 26 5.81 1.42 -19.65
C LEU A 26 6.82 0.84 -20.66
N HIS A 27 7.84 0.14 -20.17
CA HIS A 27 8.89 -0.44 -20.98
C HIS A 27 8.59 -1.89 -21.44
N GLY A 28 7.43 -2.45 -21.06
CA GLY A 28 7.00 -3.78 -21.48
C GLY A 28 7.73 -4.93 -20.79
N GLN A 29 8.34 -4.68 -19.63
CA GLN A 29 8.91 -5.71 -18.75
C GLN A 29 7.82 -6.44 -17.97
N ALA A 30 6.70 -5.74 -17.71
CA ALA A 30 5.48 -6.32 -17.18
C ALA A 30 4.29 -5.96 -18.09
N ASP A 31 3.35 -6.89 -18.26
CA ASP A 31 2.12 -6.67 -19.04
C ASP A 31 1.13 -5.73 -18.33
N CYS A 32 1.09 -5.80 -17.00
CA CYS A 32 0.30 -4.93 -16.13
C CYS A 32 0.96 -4.85 -14.76
N GLY A 33 0.58 -3.83 -13.97
CA GLY A 33 1.09 -3.65 -12.61
C GLY A 33 0.02 -3.11 -11.67
N PHE A 34 0.05 -3.53 -10.40
CA PHE A 34 -0.70 -2.85 -9.36
C PHE A 34 0.05 -1.59 -8.97
N ILE A 35 -0.63 -0.45 -9.06
CA ILE A 35 -0.06 0.88 -8.80
C ILE A 35 -0.85 1.62 -7.73
N SER A 36 -0.16 2.41 -6.94
CA SER A 36 -0.76 3.37 -6.02
C SER A 36 -0.98 4.71 -6.73
N LEU A 37 -2.14 5.31 -6.55
CA LEU A 37 -2.53 6.56 -7.16
C LEU A 37 -2.82 7.63 -6.09
N PRO A 38 -2.47 8.90 -6.34
CA PRO A 38 -1.85 9.42 -7.58
C PRO A 38 -0.38 9.01 -7.77
N THR A 39 0.07 8.96 -9.01
CA THR A 39 1.48 8.72 -9.35
C THR A 39 1.92 9.61 -10.52
N PRO A 40 3.18 10.07 -10.58
CA PRO A 40 3.68 10.82 -11.72
C PRO A 40 3.54 10.09 -13.07
N ALA A 41 3.52 8.76 -13.03
CA ALA A 41 3.39 7.92 -14.21
C ALA A 41 1.96 7.83 -14.76
N GLU A 42 0.93 8.25 -14.02
CA GLU A 42 -0.49 8.09 -14.40
C GLU A 42 -0.84 8.74 -15.74
N LYS A 43 -0.11 9.78 -16.15
CA LYS A 43 -0.27 10.44 -17.44
C LYS A 43 0.25 9.64 -18.64
N TYR A 44 1.01 8.58 -18.39
CA TYR A 44 1.61 7.72 -19.40
C TYR A 44 1.05 6.29 -19.41
N LEU A 45 0.25 5.95 -18.42
CA LEU A 45 -0.38 4.64 -18.27
C LEU A 45 -1.90 4.76 -18.39
N ASP A 46 -2.50 3.78 -19.02
CA ASP A 46 -3.92 3.54 -18.86
C ASP A 46 -4.12 2.69 -17.59
N TYR A 47 -5.16 2.98 -16.80
CA TYR A 47 -5.42 2.21 -15.58
C TYR A 47 -6.92 2.06 -15.28
N TRP A 48 -7.25 1.10 -14.43
CA TRP A 48 -8.54 0.97 -13.78
C TRP A 48 -8.37 1.11 -12.28
N LEU A 49 -9.22 1.91 -11.67
CA LEU A 49 -9.29 2.00 -10.22
C LEU A 49 -9.87 0.70 -9.67
N LEU A 50 -9.28 0.18 -8.61
CA LEU A 50 -9.70 -1.04 -7.95
C LEU A 50 -10.36 -0.74 -6.61
N GLN A 51 -9.61 -0.22 -5.65
CA GLN A 51 -10.11 0.08 -4.31
C GLN A 51 -9.32 1.17 -3.62
N ARG A 52 -9.95 1.76 -2.60
CA ARG A 52 -9.26 2.65 -1.64
C ARG A 52 -8.63 1.82 -0.55
N ASP A 53 -7.47 2.25 -0.09
CA ASP A 53 -6.69 1.64 0.97
C ASP A 53 -6.34 2.70 2.01
N GLN A 54 -6.95 2.59 3.18
CA GLN A 54 -6.80 3.56 4.25
C GLN A 54 -5.51 3.32 5.02
N TRP A 55 -4.83 4.39 5.41
CA TRP A 55 -3.69 4.31 6.31
C TRP A 55 -4.15 4.04 7.75
N LYS A 56 -3.44 3.13 8.42
CA LYS A 56 -3.68 2.72 9.80
C LYS A 56 -2.44 2.92 10.63
N VAL A 57 -2.62 3.36 11.87
CA VAL A 57 -1.54 3.38 12.85
C VAL A 57 -1.34 1.96 13.36
N ILE A 58 -0.09 1.54 13.42
CA ILE A 58 0.29 0.26 14.02
C ILE A 58 1.20 0.48 15.22
N VAL A 59 0.92 -0.25 16.29
CA VAL A 59 1.61 -0.14 17.57
C VAL A 59 1.89 -1.54 18.16
N PRO A 60 2.83 -1.67 19.11
CA PRO A 60 2.98 -2.90 19.89
C PRO A 60 1.68 -3.31 20.57
N CYS A 61 1.47 -4.60 20.83
CA CYS A 61 0.23 -5.09 21.46
C CYS A 61 0.01 -4.54 22.87
N ASP A 62 1.06 -4.21 23.59
CA ASP A 62 1.06 -3.67 24.97
C ASP A 62 1.20 -2.16 25.02
N HIS A 63 1.09 -1.48 23.89
CA HIS A 63 1.21 -0.03 23.79
C HIS A 63 0.09 0.67 24.60
N PRO A 64 0.39 1.78 25.34
CA PRO A 64 -0.61 2.49 26.16
C PRO A 64 -1.87 2.93 25.41
N TYR A 65 -1.77 3.13 24.10
CA TYR A 65 -2.88 3.55 23.25
C TYR A 65 -3.42 2.43 22.34
N ALA A 66 -3.00 1.17 22.53
CA ALA A 66 -3.39 0.04 21.67
C ALA A 66 -4.91 -0.17 21.58
N ASP A 67 -5.62 0.12 22.67
CA ASP A 67 -7.09 -0.05 22.76
C ASP A 67 -7.85 1.29 22.73
N ARG A 68 -7.17 2.40 22.41
CA ARG A 68 -7.82 3.70 22.23
C ARG A 68 -8.41 3.84 20.83
N ASP A 69 -9.69 4.20 20.78
CA ASP A 69 -10.41 4.53 19.55
C ASP A 69 -11.16 5.86 19.73
N PRO A 70 -10.81 6.91 19.00
CA PRO A 70 -9.72 6.98 18.05
C PRO A 70 -8.32 7.04 18.71
N PHE A 71 -7.31 6.56 17.99
CA PHE A 71 -5.90 6.70 18.38
C PHE A 71 -5.53 8.19 18.45
N PRO A 72 -4.80 8.65 19.49
CA PRO A 72 -4.41 10.04 19.63
C PRO A 72 -3.33 10.39 18.58
N VAL A 73 -3.68 11.24 17.63
CA VAL A 73 -2.81 11.62 16.51
C VAL A 73 -1.53 12.34 16.97
N SER A 74 -1.58 13.04 18.12
CA SER A 74 -0.40 13.69 18.73
C SER A 74 0.72 12.69 19.04
N ALA A 75 0.39 11.43 19.35
CA ALA A 75 1.37 10.40 19.62
C ALA A 75 2.32 10.14 18.42
N LEU A 76 1.88 10.41 17.19
CA LEU A 76 2.74 10.29 16.00
C LEU A 76 3.92 11.27 16.03
N ALA A 77 3.80 12.40 16.72
CA ALA A 77 4.87 13.37 16.91
C ALA A 77 5.72 13.10 18.18
N GLU A 78 5.16 12.41 19.16
CA GLU A 78 5.78 12.20 20.47
C GLU A 78 6.55 10.87 20.54
N GLU A 79 5.96 9.81 19.99
CA GLU A 79 6.51 8.46 20.02
C GLU A 79 7.60 8.26 18.95
N PRO A 80 8.56 7.33 19.18
CA PRO A 80 9.48 6.92 18.12
C PRO A 80 8.71 6.43 16.89
N PHE A 81 8.92 7.07 15.75
CA PHE A 81 8.23 6.73 14.51
C PHE A 81 9.15 5.96 13.55
N ILE A 82 8.63 4.87 13.00
CA ILE A 82 9.30 4.05 12.00
C ILE A 82 8.65 4.37 10.66
N GLN A 83 9.42 5.01 9.77
CA GLN A 83 8.92 5.46 8.46
C GLN A 83 9.16 4.38 7.41
N LEU A 84 8.14 4.12 6.59
CA LEU A 84 8.30 3.38 5.34
C LEU A 84 8.93 4.30 4.29
N GLU A 85 10.01 3.87 3.66
CA GLU A 85 10.61 4.56 2.51
C GLU A 85 9.92 4.06 1.23
N GLU A 86 9.10 4.91 0.61
CA GLU A 86 8.30 4.59 -0.58
C GLU A 86 8.90 5.17 -1.89
N GLY A 87 10.20 5.45 -1.89
CA GLY A 87 10.88 6.11 -3.02
C GLY A 87 10.60 7.62 -3.05
N ASP A 88 10.36 8.17 -4.24
CA ASP A 88 10.11 9.60 -4.43
C ASP A 88 8.65 10.02 -4.13
N ASP A 89 7.78 9.06 -3.87
CA ASP A 89 6.36 9.28 -3.57
C ASP A 89 6.17 9.45 -2.06
N TYR A 90 6.26 10.68 -1.60
CA TYR A 90 6.10 11.08 -0.19
C TYR A 90 4.62 11.23 0.22
N GLU A 91 3.74 10.31 -0.16
CA GLU A 91 2.30 10.40 0.18
C GLU A 91 2.09 10.61 1.69
N ILE A 92 2.84 9.86 2.50
CA ILE A 92 2.74 9.90 3.96
C ILE A 92 3.23 11.24 4.54
N MET A 93 4.30 11.79 3.96
CA MET A 93 4.85 13.07 4.44
C MET A 93 3.93 14.24 4.05
N ALA A 94 3.35 14.21 2.86
CA ALA A 94 2.35 15.20 2.45
C ALA A 94 1.12 15.18 3.38
N ALA A 95 0.68 13.99 3.78
CA ALA A 95 -0.41 13.83 4.72
C ALA A 95 -0.07 14.35 6.13
N PHE A 96 1.15 14.13 6.61
CA PHE A 96 1.63 14.72 7.87
C PHE A 96 1.69 16.25 7.79
N ASP A 97 2.17 16.80 6.67
CA ASP A 97 2.23 18.26 6.47
C ASP A 97 0.83 18.89 6.45
N GLU A 98 -0.16 18.27 5.78
CA GLU A 98 -1.55 18.70 5.79
C GLU A 98 -2.16 18.71 7.20
N MET A 99 -1.77 17.76 8.04
CA MET A 99 -2.21 17.69 9.45
C MET A 99 -1.43 18.62 10.38
N GLY A 100 -0.36 19.24 9.90
CA GLY A 100 0.56 20.03 10.74
C GLY A 100 1.33 19.18 11.74
N ILE A 101 1.53 17.89 11.48
CA ILE A 101 2.23 16.95 12.34
C ILE A 101 3.64 16.72 11.81
N ARG A 102 4.61 16.72 12.70
CA ARG A 102 5.97 16.31 12.39
C ARG A 102 6.29 15.02 13.15
N PRO A 103 6.30 13.87 12.47
CA PRO A 103 6.58 12.61 13.13
C PRO A 103 7.99 12.58 13.70
N ASN A 104 8.16 11.95 14.85
CA ASN A 104 9.46 11.76 15.49
C ASN A 104 10.21 10.59 14.85
N VAL A 105 10.59 10.72 13.58
CA VAL A 105 11.24 9.65 12.80
C VAL A 105 12.56 9.25 13.45
N LYS A 106 12.64 8.01 13.95
CA LYS A 106 13.84 7.40 14.50
C LYS A 106 14.44 6.35 13.57
N TYR A 107 13.59 5.70 12.79
CA TYR A 107 14.00 4.62 11.89
C TYR A 107 13.33 4.79 10.53
N ILE A 108 14.04 4.36 9.49
CA ILE A 108 13.52 4.29 8.12
C ILE A 108 13.75 2.85 7.64
N ALA A 109 12.73 2.24 7.08
CA ALA A 109 12.82 0.90 6.51
C ALA A 109 12.13 0.86 5.14
N ARG A 110 12.61 -0.02 4.26
CA ARG A 110 12.13 -0.16 2.86
C ARG A 110 11.05 -1.22 2.69
N GLU A 111 10.88 -2.06 3.70
CA GLU A 111 9.96 -3.20 3.63
C GLU A 111 8.96 -3.13 4.77
N ASP A 112 7.68 -3.29 4.44
CA ASP A 112 6.57 -3.35 5.39
C ASP A 112 6.80 -4.44 6.46
N ARG A 113 7.29 -5.62 6.08
CA ARG A 113 7.58 -6.72 7.01
C ARG A 113 8.64 -6.36 8.04
N THR A 114 9.65 -5.59 7.64
CA THR A 114 10.67 -5.07 8.56
C THR A 114 10.04 -4.11 9.57
N ILE A 115 9.16 -3.21 9.09
CA ILE A 115 8.46 -2.28 9.98
C ILE A 115 7.56 -3.04 10.96
N LEU A 116 6.79 -4.02 10.49
CA LEU A 116 5.94 -4.84 11.34
C LEU A 116 6.73 -5.54 12.45
N ALA A 117 7.90 -6.12 12.10
CA ALA A 117 8.80 -6.73 13.08
C ALA A 117 9.34 -5.71 14.09
N MET A 118 9.77 -4.54 13.63
CA MET A 118 10.28 -3.47 14.51
C MET A 118 9.20 -2.96 15.46
N VAL A 119 7.97 -2.78 14.97
CA VAL A 119 6.84 -2.39 15.82
C VAL A 119 6.54 -3.46 16.86
N SER A 120 6.49 -4.74 16.46
CA SER A 120 6.20 -5.84 17.40
C SER A 120 7.23 -5.97 18.52
N GLU A 121 8.48 -5.58 18.27
CA GLU A 121 9.58 -5.54 19.25
C GLU A 121 9.63 -4.24 20.07
N GLY A 122 8.64 -3.35 19.92
CA GLY A 122 8.54 -2.12 20.72
C GLY A 122 9.52 -1.01 20.35
N LEU A 123 10.10 -1.05 19.15
CA LEU A 123 11.04 -0.02 18.69
C LEU A 123 10.37 1.32 18.37
N GLY A 124 9.05 1.31 18.20
CA GLY A 124 8.25 2.49 17.92
C GLY A 124 6.90 2.15 17.30
N ILE A 125 6.24 3.17 16.80
CA ILE A 125 4.97 3.07 16.09
C ILE A 125 5.16 3.39 14.61
N SER A 126 4.20 3.00 13.77
CA SER A 126 4.27 3.32 12.34
C SER A 126 2.89 3.57 11.75
N LEU A 127 2.87 3.99 10.51
CA LEU A 127 1.69 4.19 9.70
C LEU A 127 1.84 3.36 8.43
N LEU A 128 0.94 2.41 8.21
CA LEU A 128 0.95 1.54 7.04
C LEU A 128 -0.46 1.44 6.43
N PRO A 129 -0.56 1.20 5.10
CA PRO A 129 -1.84 0.93 4.46
C PRO A 129 -2.52 -0.31 5.03
N GLU A 130 -3.84 -0.28 5.14
CA GLU A 130 -4.63 -1.36 5.76
C GLU A 130 -4.42 -2.71 5.07
N LEU A 131 -4.28 -2.72 3.74
CA LEU A 131 -4.03 -3.95 2.98
C LEU A 131 -2.73 -4.65 3.36
N MET A 132 -1.72 -3.91 3.82
CA MET A 132 -0.45 -4.47 4.26
C MET A 132 -0.54 -5.12 5.65
N VAL A 133 -1.46 -4.66 6.50
CA VAL A 133 -1.53 -5.07 7.91
C VAL A 133 -2.69 -6.00 8.23
N ARG A 134 -3.76 -5.99 7.42
CA ARG A 134 -5.03 -6.70 7.67
C ARG A 134 -4.88 -8.19 8.01
N HIS A 135 -3.96 -8.86 7.37
CA HIS A 135 -3.72 -10.31 7.53
C HIS A 135 -2.29 -10.62 7.99
N SER A 136 -1.62 -9.66 8.62
CA SER A 136 -0.28 -9.87 9.13
C SER A 136 -0.30 -10.87 10.30
N PRO A 137 0.55 -11.90 10.29
CA PRO A 137 0.71 -12.81 11.43
C PRO A 137 1.55 -12.18 12.56
N THR A 138 2.15 -11.01 12.33
CA THR A 138 2.99 -10.31 13.32
C THR A 138 2.13 -9.78 14.45
N PRO A 139 2.52 -9.97 15.73
CA PRO A 139 1.75 -9.52 16.89
C PRO A 139 1.83 -8.00 17.05
N ILE A 140 0.95 -7.30 16.39
CA ILE A 140 0.78 -5.84 16.44
C ILE A 140 -0.70 -5.50 16.68
N LYS A 141 -0.95 -4.28 17.14
CA LYS A 141 -2.29 -3.69 17.13
C LYS A 141 -2.42 -2.70 15.97
N VAL A 142 -3.50 -2.84 15.24
CA VAL A 142 -3.92 -1.90 14.18
C VAL A 142 -4.93 -0.95 14.78
N CYS A 143 -4.58 0.33 14.84
CA CYS A 143 -5.40 1.35 15.48
C CYS A 143 -6.09 2.22 14.43
N HIS A 144 -7.34 2.58 14.72
CA HIS A 144 -8.05 3.58 13.95
C HIS A 144 -7.64 4.98 14.44
N ALA A 145 -7.07 5.76 13.53
CA ALA A 145 -6.83 7.18 13.77
C ALA A 145 -7.74 8.01 12.83
N PRO A 146 -8.15 9.21 13.24
CA PRO A 146 -8.98 10.09 12.42
C PRO A 146 -8.17 10.71 11.28
N LEU A 147 -7.53 9.86 10.49
CA LEU A 147 -6.73 10.23 9.35
C LEU A 147 -7.62 10.19 8.10
N HIS A 148 -7.72 11.32 7.40
CA HIS A 148 -8.61 11.45 6.24
C HIS A 148 -7.92 11.16 4.91
N PHE A 149 -6.74 10.55 4.94
CA PHE A 149 -6.02 10.20 3.74
C PHE A 149 -6.01 8.69 3.48
N TYR A 150 -6.02 8.36 2.23
CA TYR A 150 -6.01 7.01 1.69
C TYR A 150 -5.28 7.03 0.35
N ARG A 151 -4.67 5.91 0.01
CA ARG A 151 -4.22 5.70 -1.37
C ARG A 151 -5.30 5.00 -2.17
N THR A 152 -5.27 5.14 -3.48
CA THR A 152 -6.13 4.37 -4.37
C THR A 152 -5.28 3.35 -5.11
N ILE A 153 -5.62 2.08 -4.97
CA ILE A 153 -4.97 1.01 -5.74
C ILE A 153 -5.64 0.90 -7.10
N GLY A 154 -4.82 0.92 -8.14
CA GLY A 154 -5.24 0.67 -9.51
C GLY A 154 -4.48 -0.50 -10.13
N ILE A 155 -4.94 -0.98 -11.28
CA ILE A 155 -4.18 -1.85 -12.17
C ILE A 155 -3.85 -1.06 -13.43
N GLY A 156 -2.56 -0.83 -13.66
CA GLY A 156 -2.00 -0.07 -14.77
C GLY A 156 -1.57 -0.98 -15.91
N VAL A 157 -1.73 -0.49 -17.13
CA VAL A 157 -1.27 -1.09 -18.38
C VAL A 157 -0.72 0.01 -19.29
N LYS A 158 0.12 -0.35 -20.24
CA LYS A 158 0.69 0.63 -21.16
C LYS A 158 -0.37 1.24 -22.09
N ASP A 159 -1.26 0.43 -22.64
CA ASP A 159 -2.35 0.84 -23.55
C ASP A 159 -3.51 -0.16 -23.44
N LYS A 160 -4.67 0.31 -23.02
CA LYS A 160 -5.91 -0.50 -22.95
C LYS A 160 -6.34 -1.13 -24.25
N LYS A 161 -5.98 -0.52 -25.37
CA LYS A 161 -6.38 -0.98 -26.71
C LYS A 161 -5.46 -2.08 -27.25
N ALA A 162 -4.23 -2.15 -26.74
CA ALA A 162 -3.18 -3.04 -27.23
C ALA A 162 -2.94 -4.26 -26.31
N LEU A 163 -3.85 -4.57 -25.39
CA LEU A 163 -3.70 -5.70 -24.47
C LEU A 163 -3.70 -7.04 -25.20
N SER A 164 -2.80 -7.93 -24.77
CA SER A 164 -2.89 -9.35 -25.13
C SER A 164 -4.19 -9.97 -24.57
N ASN A 165 -4.63 -11.08 -25.13
CA ASN A 165 -5.83 -11.77 -24.63
C ASN A 165 -5.64 -12.24 -23.17
N SER A 166 -4.44 -12.72 -22.80
CA SER A 166 -4.12 -13.15 -21.46
C SER A 166 -4.15 -11.99 -20.46
N THR A 167 -3.53 -10.87 -20.81
CA THR A 167 -3.55 -9.66 -19.97
C THR A 167 -4.97 -9.13 -19.77
N ARG A 168 -5.78 -9.11 -20.83
CA ARG A 168 -7.20 -8.69 -20.74
C ARG A 168 -7.97 -9.58 -19.78
N LEU A 169 -7.84 -10.90 -19.91
CA LEU A 169 -8.50 -11.87 -19.02
C LEU A 169 -8.06 -11.69 -17.56
N PHE A 170 -6.78 -11.41 -17.34
CA PHE A 170 -6.26 -11.15 -15.98
C PHE A 170 -6.83 -9.85 -15.40
N VAL A 171 -6.78 -8.76 -16.13
CA VAL A 171 -7.33 -7.46 -15.69
C VAL A 171 -8.82 -7.57 -15.39
N ASP A 172 -9.61 -8.20 -16.25
CA ASP A 172 -11.06 -8.39 -16.04
C ASP A 172 -11.33 -9.29 -14.83
N TYR A 173 -10.53 -10.34 -14.63
CA TYR A 173 -10.61 -11.19 -13.45
C TYR A 173 -10.34 -10.40 -12.17
N VAL A 174 -9.25 -9.63 -12.12
CA VAL A 174 -8.89 -8.81 -10.95
C VAL A 174 -9.99 -7.82 -10.62
N ARG A 175 -10.51 -7.10 -11.61
CA ARG A 175 -11.58 -6.11 -11.42
C ARG A 175 -12.85 -6.75 -10.87
N THR A 176 -13.24 -7.91 -11.39
CA THR A 176 -14.41 -8.66 -10.91
C THR A 176 -14.18 -9.14 -9.48
N TRP A 177 -13.01 -9.73 -9.21
CA TRP A 177 -12.66 -10.23 -7.88
C TRP A 177 -12.68 -9.12 -6.83
N VAL A 178 -12.10 -7.96 -7.14
CA VAL A 178 -12.10 -6.81 -6.21
C VAL A 178 -13.52 -6.26 -6.01
N ALA A 179 -14.35 -6.22 -7.03
CA ALA A 179 -15.75 -5.78 -6.90
C ALA A 179 -16.57 -6.72 -5.97
N GLU A 180 -16.25 -8.02 -5.98
CA GLU A 180 -16.93 -9.03 -5.17
C GLU A 180 -16.34 -9.13 -3.73
N ASN A 181 -15.05 -8.85 -3.54
CA ASN A 181 -14.33 -9.12 -2.27
C ASN A 181 -13.66 -7.88 -1.65
N GLY A 182 -13.60 -6.76 -2.36
CA GLY A 182 -12.82 -5.58 -1.93
C GLY A 182 -13.43 -4.76 -0.79
N ASN A 183 -14.65 -5.07 -0.36
CA ASN A 183 -15.36 -4.38 0.73
C ASN A 183 -15.40 -5.19 2.04
N THR A 184 -14.60 -6.27 2.16
CA THR A 184 -14.54 -7.10 3.38
C THR A 184 -13.32 -6.81 4.22
#